data_bce96ae9df13bd64995c608dc2307f82
#
_entry.id   bce96ae9df13bd64995c608dc2307f82
#
_cell.length_a   1.000
_cell.length_b   1.000
_cell.length_c   1.000
_cell.angle_alpha   90.00
_cell.angle_beta   90.00
_cell.angle_gamma   90.00
#
_symmetry.space_group_name_H-M   'P 1'
#
loop_
_entity.id
_entity.type
_entity.pdbx_description
1 polymer ?
#
loop_
_entity_poly.entity_id
_entity_poly.type
_entity_poly.pdbx_seq_one_letter_code
_entity_poly.pdbx_strand_id
1 'polypeptide(L)'
;LKVALMLPMAVGNEPNGNYLEFYQGFLLGLDSVKLKYGRSVNVDLYNTARDTARIREIVESDAFRKADLIVGPVYEEGLYPVIRFAEEKKIPVVSPLANIEGMNSDVLFQLAPDPSRKYEKAGDLVNGDKRVTLICTESADKEFEREMLALLGDSEYRRYTYKYEHPTARSADSPSDLTPLLENTDDNVFIILSDNEVDIDRILAALASADTSLTSRGRTAPRFVVLGNTRWNRYNTVDRAMFFKNRVIFFSTYHAKRDSETVRAFDDAYIRSF
;
A
#
# COMPACT_ATOMS: atom_id res chain seq x y z
N LEU A 1 1.21 15.96 -29.13
CA LEU A 1 0.58 14.79 -28.53
C LEU A 1 -0.66 15.24 -27.77
N LYS A 2 -1.79 14.57 -28.03
CA LYS A 2 -3.06 14.83 -27.36
C LYS A 2 -3.37 13.70 -26.38
N VAL A 3 -3.52 14.04 -25.11
CA VAL A 3 -3.80 13.08 -24.03
C VAL A 3 -5.22 13.28 -23.51
N ALA A 4 -6.01 12.22 -23.50
CA ALA A 4 -7.28 12.17 -22.79
C ALA A 4 -7.05 11.67 -21.37
N LEU A 5 -7.20 12.53 -20.39
CA LEU A 5 -7.06 12.19 -18.97
C LEU A 5 -8.46 11.99 -18.35
N MET A 6 -8.74 10.76 -17.91
CA MET A 6 -10.05 10.35 -17.40
C MET A 6 -10.00 10.09 -15.91
N LEU A 7 -10.50 11.02 -15.12
CA LEU A 7 -10.49 10.95 -13.64
C LEU A 7 -11.90 11.18 -13.08
N PRO A 8 -12.28 10.58 -11.95
CA PRO A 8 -13.53 10.89 -11.27
C PRO A 8 -13.34 12.14 -10.37
N MET A 9 -13.19 13.31 -11.04
CA MET A 9 -12.92 14.59 -10.39
C MET A 9 -14.02 15.03 -9.42
N ALA A 10 -15.26 14.63 -9.69
CA ALA A 10 -16.40 14.84 -8.83
C ALA A 10 -17.40 13.69 -8.99
N VAL A 11 -18.10 13.34 -7.91
CA VAL A 11 -19.24 12.43 -7.92
C VAL A 11 -20.46 13.23 -7.46
N GLY A 12 -21.44 13.39 -8.35
CA GLY A 12 -22.49 14.38 -8.12
C GLY A 12 -21.90 15.80 -8.06
N ASN A 13 -22.20 16.53 -6.97
CA ASN A 13 -21.67 17.88 -6.73
C ASN A 13 -20.46 17.92 -5.80
N GLU A 14 -19.97 16.77 -5.36
CA GLU A 14 -18.84 16.71 -4.42
C GLU A 14 -17.52 16.51 -5.16
N PRO A 15 -16.58 17.47 -5.07
CA PRO A 15 -15.26 17.32 -5.67
C PRO A 15 -14.43 16.29 -4.91
N ASN A 16 -13.58 15.57 -5.62
CA ASN A 16 -12.67 14.59 -5.05
C ASN A 16 -11.25 15.14 -4.98
N GLY A 17 -10.83 15.54 -3.78
CA GLY A 17 -9.51 16.14 -3.54
C GLY A 17 -8.34 15.25 -3.98
N ASN A 18 -8.43 13.93 -3.78
CA ASN A 18 -7.35 13.01 -4.16
C ASN A 18 -7.09 13.02 -5.67
N TYR A 19 -8.14 13.12 -6.50
CA TYR A 19 -7.96 13.19 -7.95
C TYR A 19 -7.58 14.58 -8.43
N LEU A 20 -7.89 15.61 -7.67
CA LEU A 20 -7.36 16.94 -7.90
C LEU A 20 -5.83 16.95 -7.70
N GLU A 21 -5.34 16.41 -6.58
CA GLU A 21 -3.90 16.27 -6.32
C GLU A 21 -3.21 15.41 -7.39
N PHE A 22 -3.83 14.30 -7.81
CA PHE A 22 -3.31 13.49 -8.91
C PHE A 22 -3.19 14.32 -10.20
N TYR A 23 -4.21 15.09 -10.55
CA TYR A 23 -4.19 15.96 -11.73
C TYR A 23 -3.10 17.02 -11.65
N GLN A 24 -2.92 17.65 -10.52
CA GLN A 24 -1.86 18.62 -10.26
C GLN A 24 -0.47 18.00 -10.43
N GLY A 25 -0.24 16.82 -9.84
CA GLY A 25 0.99 16.07 -10.03
C GLY A 25 1.23 15.65 -11.48
N PHE A 26 0.17 15.29 -12.21
CA PHE A 26 0.23 14.98 -13.64
C PHE A 26 0.70 16.18 -14.46
N LEU A 27 0.17 17.37 -14.19
CA LEU A 27 0.59 18.61 -14.87
C LEU A 27 2.06 18.93 -14.62
N LEU A 28 2.56 18.79 -13.39
CA LEU A 28 3.99 18.95 -13.08
C LEU A 28 4.86 17.95 -13.83
N GLY A 29 4.39 16.70 -13.97
CA GLY A 29 5.07 15.70 -14.78
C GLY A 29 5.19 16.12 -16.25
N LEU A 30 4.14 16.71 -16.81
CA LEU A 30 4.14 17.24 -18.19
C LEU A 30 5.09 18.43 -18.36
N ASP A 31 5.16 19.33 -17.39
CA ASP A 31 6.13 20.43 -17.41
C ASP A 31 7.56 19.91 -17.41
N SER A 32 7.85 18.86 -16.63
CA SER A 32 9.14 18.18 -16.62
C SER A 32 9.47 17.57 -17.99
N VAL A 33 8.49 16.95 -18.66
CA VAL A 33 8.65 16.40 -20.01
C VAL A 33 8.92 17.51 -21.03
N LYS A 34 8.20 18.64 -20.93
CA LYS A 34 8.41 19.80 -21.77
C LYS A 34 9.82 20.38 -21.62
N LEU A 35 10.27 20.54 -20.37
CA LEU A 35 11.61 21.06 -20.07
C LEU A 35 12.72 20.11 -20.55
N LYS A 36 12.56 18.82 -20.33
CA LYS A 36 13.60 17.82 -20.64
C LYS A 36 13.68 17.47 -22.13
N TYR A 37 12.52 17.41 -22.82
CA TYR A 37 12.45 16.88 -24.18
C TYR A 37 11.97 17.92 -25.21
N GLY A 38 11.63 19.14 -24.81
CA GLY A 38 11.12 20.19 -25.69
C GLY A 38 9.77 19.87 -26.34
N ARG A 39 9.02 18.90 -25.78
CA ARG A 39 7.74 18.44 -26.35
C ARG A 39 6.57 19.00 -25.55
N SER A 40 5.59 19.55 -26.27
CA SER A 40 4.32 19.98 -25.68
C SER A 40 3.28 18.88 -25.79
N VAL A 41 2.47 18.76 -24.74
CA VAL A 41 1.35 17.80 -24.64
C VAL A 41 0.09 18.60 -24.35
N ASN A 42 -0.95 18.37 -25.14
CA ASN A 42 -2.29 18.91 -24.89
C ASN A 42 -3.08 17.88 -24.08
N VAL A 43 -3.67 18.29 -22.98
CA VAL A 43 -4.44 17.42 -22.08
C VAL A 43 -5.90 17.86 -22.10
N ASP A 44 -6.77 16.94 -22.48
CA ASP A 44 -8.21 17.08 -22.29
C ASP A 44 -8.59 16.28 -21.03
N LEU A 45 -9.08 16.98 -20.01
CA LEU A 45 -9.54 16.37 -18.76
C LEU A 45 -11.02 15.99 -18.85
N TYR A 46 -11.33 14.72 -18.61
CA TYR A 46 -12.68 14.19 -18.59
C TYR A 46 -13.06 13.72 -17.18
N ASN A 47 -14.13 14.31 -16.62
CA ASN A 47 -14.69 13.82 -15.38
C ASN A 47 -15.56 12.59 -15.64
N THR A 48 -15.10 11.43 -15.16
CA THR A 48 -15.82 10.15 -15.30
C THR A 48 -16.96 10.01 -14.30
N ALA A 49 -17.00 10.84 -13.27
CA ALA A 49 -17.98 10.79 -12.15
C ALA A 49 -18.16 9.38 -11.53
N ARG A 50 -17.22 8.46 -11.76
CA ARG A 50 -17.31 7.02 -11.44
C ARG A 50 -18.57 6.37 -12.05
N ASP A 51 -18.96 6.83 -13.22
CA ASP A 51 -20.17 6.37 -13.93
C ASP A 51 -19.80 5.81 -15.30
N THR A 52 -20.13 4.53 -15.52
CA THR A 52 -19.83 3.82 -16.77
C THR A 52 -20.66 4.37 -17.95
N ALA A 53 -21.88 4.87 -17.72
CA ALA A 53 -22.67 5.48 -18.78
C ALA A 53 -22.02 6.77 -19.27
N ARG A 54 -21.56 7.61 -18.35
CA ARG A 54 -20.81 8.83 -18.69
C ARG A 54 -19.50 8.53 -19.40
N ILE A 55 -18.81 7.47 -19.05
CA ILE A 55 -17.57 7.04 -19.74
C ILE A 55 -17.90 6.69 -21.20
N ARG A 56 -19.01 6.01 -21.49
CA ARG A 56 -19.43 5.71 -22.86
C ARG A 56 -19.70 6.98 -23.66
N GLU A 57 -20.43 7.95 -23.09
CA GLU A 57 -20.65 9.26 -23.72
C GLU A 57 -19.33 9.98 -24.05
N ILE A 58 -18.36 9.94 -23.12
CA ILE A 58 -17.03 10.53 -23.34
C ILE A 58 -16.34 9.85 -24.52
N VAL A 59 -16.31 8.53 -24.57
CA VAL A 59 -15.67 7.74 -25.63
C VAL A 59 -16.29 8.01 -27.02
N GLU A 60 -17.60 8.29 -27.07
CA GLU A 60 -18.31 8.63 -28.31
C GLU A 60 -18.08 10.06 -28.77
N SER A 61 -17.54 10.94 -27.95
CA SER A 61 -17.33 12.36 -28.30
C SER A 61 -16.20 12.55 -29.31
N ASP A 62 -16.40 13.52 -30.24
CA ASP A 62 -15.43 13.85 -31.26
C ASP A 62 -14.08 14.34 -30.70
N ALA A 63 -14.10 14.94 -29.53
CA ALA A 63 -12.89 15.42 -28.86
C ALA A 63 -12.03 14.24 -28.34
N PHE A 64 -12.66 13.26 -27.70
CA PHE A 64 -11.99 12.08 -27.18
C PHE A 64 -11.40 11.20 -28.29
N ARG A 65 -12.13 11.06 -29.41
CA ARG A 65 -11.71 10.26 -30.56
C ARG A 65 -10.42 10.74 -31.23
N LYS A 66 -9.95 11.94 -30.90
CA LYS A 66 -8.71 12.55 -31.41
C LYS A 66 -7.53 12.36 -30.46
N ALA A 67 -7.68 11.59 -29.39
CA ALA A 67 -6.60 11.32 -28.45
C ALA A 67 -5.53 10.41 -29.07
N ASP A 68 -4.27 10.72 -28.78
CA ASP A 68 -3.12 9.88 -29.14
C ASP A 68 -2.75 8.94 -28.00
N LEU A 69 -3.16 9.26 -26.76
CA LEU A 69 -2.93 8.51 -25.53
C LEU A 69 -4.12 8.73 -24.59
N ILE A 70 -4.55 7.68 -23.94
CA ILE A 70 -5.58 7.73 -22.92
C ILE A 70 -4.95 7.38 -21.57
N VAL A 71 -5.21 8.19 -20.52
CA VAL A 71 -4.79 7.92 -19.14
C VAL A 71 -6.03 7.81 -18.28
N GLY A 72 -6.21 6.66 -17.66
CA GLY A 72 -7.45 6.28 -16.98
C GLY A 72 -8.43 5.51 -17.88
N PRO A 73 -9.65 5.25 -17.42
CA PRO A 73 -10.20 5.55 -16.09
C PRO A 73 -9.48 4.82 -14.97
N VAL A 74 -9.70 5.26 -13.73
CA VAL A 74 -8.99 4.73 -12.55
C VAL A 74 -9.67 3.52 -11.90
N TYR A 75 -10.81 3.09 -12.40
CA TYR A 75 -11.54 1.91 -11.94
C TYR A 75 -11.70 0.92 -13.08
N GLU A 76 -11.56 -0.37 -12.78
CA GLU A 76 -11.57 -1.46 -13.77
C GLU A 76 -12.88 -1.48 -14.58
N GLU A 77 -14.03 -1.25 -13.94
CA GLU A 77 -15.34 -1.28 -14.60
C GLU A 77 -15.47 -0.23 -15.72
N GLY A 78 -14.77 0.88 -15.55
CA GLY A 78 -14.73 1.97 -16.55
C GLY A 78 -13.79 1.69 -17.71
N LEU A 79 -12.86 0.77 -17.59
CA LEU A 79 -11.89 0.46 -18.65
C LEU A 79 -12.49 -0.27 -19.84
N TYR A 80 -13.51 -1.12 -19.65
CA TYR A 80 -14.10 -1.91 -20.74
C TYR A 80 -14.51 -1.10 -21.98
N PRO A 81 -15.33 -0.03 -21.87
CA PRO A 81 -15.70 0.75 -23.04
C PRO A 81 -14.52 1.51 -23.67
N VAL A 82 -13.54 1.90 -22.85
CA VAL A 82 -12.34 2.61 -23.32
C VAL A 82 -11.42 1.68 -24.09
N ILE A 83 -11.16 0.48 -23.56
CA ILE A 83 -10.28 -0.51 -24.19
C ILE A 83 -10.85 -0.95 -25.53
N ARG A 84 -12.16 -1.23 -25.61
CA ARG A 84 -12.79 -1.58 -26.88
C ARG A 84 -12.57 -0.53 -27.96
N PHE A 85 -12.74 0.76 -27.64
CA PHE A 85 -12.47 1.85 -28.56
C PHE A 85 -10.96 1.94 -28.90
N ALA A 86 -10.10 1.81 -27.89
CA ALA A 86 -8.66 1.95 -28.05
C ALA A 86 -8.04 0.84 -28.93
N GLU A 87 -8.53 -0.40 -28.84
CA GLU A 87 -8.12 -1.52 -29.68
C GLU A 87 -8.44 -1.26 -31.15
N GLU A 88 -9.64 -0.77 -31.45
CA GLU A 88 -10.06 -0.43 -32.82
C GLU A 88 -9.14 0.65 -33.43
N LYS A 89 -8.67 1.59 -32.64
CA LYS A 89 -7.85 2.74 -33.06
C LYS A 89 -6.36 2.57 -32.83
N LYS A 90 -5.96 1.48 -32.12
CA LYS A 90 -4.59 1.23 -31.68
C LYS A 90 -4.01 2.36 -30.83
N ILE A 91 -4.84 2.94 -29.96
CA ILE A 91 -4.45 4.01 -29.03
C ILE A 91 -4.01 3.39 -27.72
N PRO A 92 -2.80 3.69 -27.20
CA PRO A 92 -2.38 3.19 -25.88
C PRO A 92 -3.26 3.75 -24.75
N VAL A 93 -3.59 2.89 -23.81
CA VAL A 93 -4.34 3.22 -22.60
C VAL A 93 -3.47 2.92 -21.40
N VAL A 94 -3.22 3.92 -20.57
CA VAL A 94 -2.49 3.78 -19.30
C VAL A 94 -3.48 3.78 -18.16
N SER A 95 -3.58 2.67 -17.42
CA SER A 95 -4.31 2.60 -16.16
C SER A 95 -3.37 2.98 -15.00
N PRO A 96 -3.56 4.16 -14.38
CA PRO A 96 -2.60 4.65 -13.40
C PRO A 96 -2.73 3.99 -12.02
N LEU A 97 -3.94 3.60 -11.63
CA LEU A 97 -4.26 3.20 -10.25
C LEU A 97 -5.05 1.90 -10.15
N ALA A 98 -5.79 1.50 -11.19
CA ALA A 98 -6.60 0.31 -11.15
C ALA A 98 -5.74 -0.95 -11.09
N ASN A 99 -6.16 -1.87 -10.27
CA ASN A 99 -5.74 -3.25 -10.26
C ASN A 99 -6.62 -4.00 -11.24
N ILE A 100 -6.03 -4.56 -12.29
CA ILE A 100 -6.78 -5.14 -13.40
C ILE A 100 -6.53 -6.64 -13.37
N GLU A 101 -7.56 -7.41 -13.03
CA GLU A 101 -7.42 -8.86 -12.85
C GLU A 101 -7.94 -9.70 -14.04
N GLY A 102 -8.86 -9.18 -14.82
CA GLY A 102 -9.55 -9.94 -15.85
C GLY A 102 -9.39 -9.43 -17.28
N MET A 103 -8.61 -8.39 -17.50
CA MET A 103 -8.50 -7.74 -18.81
C MET A 103 -7.10 -7.91 -19.39
N ASN A 104 -7.02 -8.53 -20.56
CA ASN A 104 -5.77 -8.63 -21.32
C ASN A 104 -5.96 -7.92 -22.67
N SER A 105 -5.13 -6.92 -22.94
CA SER A 105 -5.18 -6.13 -24.18
C SER A 105 -3.81 -5.56 -24.52
N ASP A 106 -3.45 -5.62 -25.80
CA ASP A 106 -2.16 -5.12 -26.30
C ASP A 106 -2.01 -3.59 -26.21
N VAL A 107 -3.13 -2.89 -26.01
CA VAL A 107 -3.13 -1.42 -25.88
C VAL A 107 -3.16 -0.97 -24.42
N LEU A 108 -3.32 -1.88 -23.45
CA LEU A 108 -3.47 -1.57 -22.03
C LEU A 108 -2.16 -1.70 -21.27
N PHE A 109 -1.76 -0.62 -20.62
CA PHE A 109 -0.58 -0.54 -19.76
C PHE A 109 -0.99 -0.24 -18.32
N GLN A 110 -0.81 -1.18 -17.43
CA GLN A 110 -1.06 -1.00 -16.00
C GLN A 110 0.19 -0.45 -15.31
N LEU A 111 0.03 0.64 -14.54
CA LEU A 111 1.09 1.21 -13.69
C LEU A 111 1.01 0.72 -12.24
N ALA A 112 -0.18 0.34 -11.78
CA ALA A 112 -0.31 -0.25 -10.45
C ALA A 112 0.48 -1.56 -10.38
N PRO A 113 1.28 -1.77 -9.33
CA PRO A 113 1.98 -3.04 -9.13
C PRO A 113 1.00 -4.20 -9.02
N ASP A 114 1.44 -5.38 -9.47
CA ASP A 114 0.67 -6.61 -9.28
C ASP A 114 0.46 -6.87 -7.77
N PRO A 115 -0.79 -7.00 -7.30
CA PRO A 115 -1.08 -7.26 -5.89
C PRO A 115 -0.46 -8.53 -5.35
N SER A 116 -0.29 -9.56 -6.19
CA SER A 116 0.34 -10.83 -5.81
C SER A 116 1.80 -10.62 -5.36
N ARG A 117 2.45 -9.54 -5.80
CA ARG A 117 3.83 -9.18 -5.46
C ARG A 117 3.95 -8.23 -4.27
N LYS A 118 2.84 -7.86 -3.66
CA LYS A 118 2.75 -6.88 -2.56
C LYS A 118 3.71 -7.14 -1.40
N TYR A 119 3.89 -8.42 -1.04
CA TYR A 119 4.78 -8.84 0.04
C TYR A 119 6.00 -9.65 -0.44
N GLU A 120 6.30 -9.66 -1.72
CA GLU A 120 7.42 -10.45 -2.28
C GLU A 120 8.74 -10.20 -1.52
N LYS A 121 9.01 -8.94 -1.20
CA LYS A 121 10.20 -8.56 -0.43
C LYS A 121 10.21 -9.01 1.04
N ALA A 122 9.06 -9.45 1.56
CA ALA A 122 9.00 -10.04 2.88
C ALA A 122 9.66 -11.43 2.93
N GLY A 123 9.78 -12.10 1.77
CA GLY A 123 10.48 -13.38 1.67
C GLY A 123 11.91 -13.33 2.23
N ASP A 124 12.65 -12.27 1.95
CA ASP A 124 14.01 -12.08 2.47
C ASP A 124 14.05 -11.95 4.00
N LEU A 125 12.94 -11.57 4.61
CA LEU A 125 12.82 -11.37 6.06
C LEU A 125 12.33 -12.62 6.79
N VAL A 126 11.58 -13.50 6.14
CA VAL A 126 10.97 -14.68 6.78
C VAL A 126 11.66 -15.99 6.43
N ASN A 127 12.47 -16.02 5.36
CA ASN A 127 13.21 -17.20 4.93
C ASN A 127 14.59 -17.31 5.62
N GLY A 128 15.14 -18.51 5.64
CA GLY A 128 16.43 -18.82 6.25
C GLY A 128 16.31 -19.23 7.73
N ASP A 129 17.42 -19.16 8.48
CA ASP A 129 17.51 -19.55 9.88
C ASP A 129 16.84 -18.53 10.82
N LYS A 130 15.56 -18.25 10.59
CA LYS A 130 14.78 -17.29 11.37
C LYS A 130 13.63 -17.98 12.06
N ARG A 131 13.33 -17.50 13.26
CA ARG A 131 12.23 -18.00 14.07
C ARG A 131 10.99 -17.16 13.78
N VAL A 132 10.13 -17.64 12.87
CA VAL A 132 8.91 -16.93 12.50
C VAL A 132 7.78 -17.28 13.47
N THR A 133 7.11 -16.26 14.01
CA THR A 133 5.93 -16.41 14.86
C THR A 133 4.79 -15.54 14.35
N LEU A 134 3.67 -16.18 14.01
CA LEU A 134 2.42 -15.51 13.66
C LEU A 134 1.67 -15.18 14.95
N ILE A 135 1.49 -13.90 15.25
CA ILE A 135 0.70 -13.43 16.40
C ILE A 135 -0.73 -13.17 15.91
N CYS A 136 -1.66 -14.02 16.34
CA CYS A 136 -3.06 -13.96 15.99
C CYS A 136 -3.86 -13.25 17.09
N THR A 137 -4.88 -12.49 16.73
CA THR A 137 -5.88 -11.90 17.63
C THR A 137 -7.29 -12.33 17.22
N GLU A 138 -8.30 -11.94 17.99
CA GLU A 138 -9.70 -12.20 17.61
C GLU A 138 -10.10 -11.43 16.33
N SER A 139 -9.50 -10.26 16.09
CA SER A 139 -9.65 -9.48 14.86
C SER A 139 -8.57 -9.84 13.85
N ALA A 140 -8.59 -11.08 13.35
CA ALA A 140 -7.58 -11.56 12.42
C ALA A 140 -7.73 -10.93 11.02
N ASP A 141 -6.62 -10.38 10.49
CA ASP A 141 -6.50 -10.02 9.07
C ASP A 141 -6.27 -11.29 8.23
N LYS A 142 -7.37 -11.89 7.79
CA LYS A 142 -7.34 -13.16 7.03
C LYS A 142 -6.68 -13.03 5.67
N GLU A 143 -6.75 -11.86 5.04
CA GLU A 143 -6.07 -11.61 3.77
C GLU A 143 -4.55 -11.60 3.96
N PHE A 144 -4.08 -10.82 4.91
CA PHE A 144 -2.66 -10.77 5.25
C PHE A 144 -2.13 -12.11 5.74
N GLU A 145 -2.92 -12.85 6.54
CA GLU A 145 -2.57 -14.21 6.96
C GLU A 145 -2.36 -15.13 5.75
N ARG A 146 -3.29 -15.16 4.80
CA ARG A 146 -3.19 -15.97 3.59
C ARG A 146 -1.95 -15.63 2.77
N GLU A 147 -1.66 -14.32 2.61
CA GLU A 147 -0.50 -13.84 1.87
C GLU A 147 0.81 -14.25 2.57
N MET A 148 0.87 -14.15 3.89
CA MET A 148 2.05 -14.56 4.65
C MET A 148 2.25 -16.08 4.67
N LEU A 149 1.18 -16.87 4.77
CA LEU A 149 1.26 -18.33 4.67
C LEU A 149 1.71 -18.77 3.27
N ALA A 150 1.23 -18.13 2.21
CA ALA A 150 1.70 -18.39 0.85
C ALA A 150 3.19 -18.09 0.69
N LEU A 151 3.67 -17.01 1.33
CA LEU A 151 5.08 -16.63 1.30
C LEU A 151 5.98 -17.58 2.10
N LEU A 152 5.50 -18.07 3.25
CA LEU A 152 6.21 -19.02 4.09
C LEU A 152 6.31 -20.42 3.44
N GLY A 153 5.33 -20.81 2.63
CA GLY A 153 5.32 -22.12 1.98
C GLY A 153 5.49 -23.26 2.98
N ASP A 154 6.55 -24.06 2.78
CA ASP A 154 6.90 -25.20 3.64
C ASP A 154 7.83 -24.82 4.83
N SER A 155 8.12 -23.52 5.03
CA SER A 155 8.98 -23.06 6.13
C SER A 155 8.29 -23.26 7.48
N GLU A 156 9.06 -23.63 8.50
CA GLU A 156 8.55 -23.77 9.87
C GLU A 156 8.16 -22.42 10.46
N TYR A 157 6.99 -22.35 11.06
CA TYR A 157 6.52 -21.19 11.80
C TYR A 157 5.75 -21.61 13.06
N ARG A 158 5.62 -20.68 13.99
CA ARG A 158 4.83 -20.85 15.21
C ARG A 158 3.58 -19.98 15.12
N ARG A 159 2.53 -20.41 15.81
CA ARG A 159 1.32 -19.61 16.05
C ARG A 159 1.23 -19.27 17.52
N TYR A 160 0.98 -18.02 17.81
CA TYR A 160 0.70 -17.52 19.15
C TYR A 160 -0.61 -16.73 19.12
N THR A 161 -1.56 -17.10 19.99
CA THR A 161 -2.82 -16.36 20.11
C THR A 161 -2.69 -15.36 21.24
N TYR A 162 -2.63 -14.08 20.90
CA TYR A 162 -2.61 -13.00 21.86
C TYR A 162 -4.02 -12.79 22.42
N LYS A 163 -4.18 -12.90 23.74
CA LYS A 163 -5.42 -12.63 24.44
C LYS A 163 -5.20 -11.48 25.39
N TYR A 164 -6.06 -10.48 25.30
CA TYR A 164 -6.08 -9.40 26.26
C TYR A 164 -7.01 -9.79 27.42
N GLU A 165 -6.43 -9.99 28.60
CA GLU A 165 -7.21 -10.12 29.84
C GLU A 165 -7.28 -8.77 30.54
N HIS A 166 -8.47 -8.42 31.02
CA HIS A 166 -8.67 -7.22 31.84
C HIS A 166 -7.79 -7.30 33.10
N PRO A 167 -7.15 -6.21 33.54
CA PRO A 167 -6.19 -6.22 34.66
C PRO A 167 -6.76 -6.64 36.03
N THR A 168 -8.04 -7.03 36.09
CA THR A 168 -8.69 -7.58 37.29
C THR A 168 -8.46 -9.08 37.48
N ALA A 169 -7.95 -9.80 36.49
CA ALA A 169 -7.64 -11.22 36.62
C ALA A 169 -6.23 -11.38 37.20
N ARG A 170 -6.12 -11.79 38.47
CA ARG A 170 -4.88 -12.23 39.12
C ARG A 170 -4.51 -13.61 38.60
N SER A 171 -4.07 -13.76 37.37
CA SER A 171 -3.42 -15.01 36.95
C SER A 171 -1.92 -14.81 36.89
N ALA A 172 -1.17 -15.80 37.40
CA ALA A 172 0.28 -15.80 37.41
C ALA A 172 0.88 -15.90 35.99
N ASP A 173 0.07 -16.38 35.04
CA ASP A 173 0.39 -16.46 33.63
C ASP A 173 -0.45 -15.40 32.89
N SER A 174 0.05 -14.17 32.83
CA SER A 174 -0.60 -13.12 32.05
C SER A 174 -0.49 -13.48 30.56
N PRO A 175 -1.61 -13.71 29.86
CA PRO A 175 -1.58 -14.01 28.41
C PRO A 175 -1.03 -12.86 27.58
N SER A 176 -0.82 -11.71 28.16
CA SER A 176 -0.19 -10.55 27.55
C SER A 176 1.34 -10.51 27.72
N ASP A 177 1.93 -11.44 28.48
CA ASP A 177 3.39 -11.53 28.60
C ASP A 177 3.99 -12.27 27.41
N LEU A 178 4.69 -11.51 26.56
CA LEU A 178 5.38 -12.05 25.39
C LEU A 178 6.85 -12.39 25.66
N THR A 179 7.32 -12.29 26.90
CA THR A 179 8.68 -12.64 27.31
C THR A 179 9.09 -14.05 26.85
N PRO A 180 8.24 -15.10 26.97
CA PRO A 180 8.60 -16.44 26.52
C PRO A 180 8.88 -16.55 25.01
N LEU A 181 8.34 -15.65 24.20
CA LEU A 181 8.62 -15.62 22.76
C LEU A 181 10.03 -15.11 22.44
N LEU A 182 10.63 -14.35 23.38
CA LEU A 182 11.96 -13.77 23.26
C LEU A 182 13.02 -14.51 24.10
N GLU A 183 12.64 -15.57 24.84
CA GLU A 183 13.60 -16.38 25.62
C GLU A 183 14.32 -17.42 24.75
N ASN A 184 15.03 -16.93 23.72
CA ASN A 184 15.81 -17.74 22.79
C ASN A 184 17.02 -16.94 22.27
N THR A 185 17.84 -17.52 21.42
CA THR A 185 19.01 -16.87 20.80
C THR A 185 18.83 -16.59 19.31
N ASP A 186 17.65 -16.91 18.77
CA ASP A 186 17.39 -16.85 17.33
C ASP A 186 17.11 -15.43 16.86
N ASP A 187 17.27 -15.17 15.57
CA ASP A 187 16.72 -13.97 14.93
C ASP A 187 15.21 -14.18 14.76
N ASN A 188 14.40 -13.42 15.51
CA ASN A 188 12.96 -13.59 15.53
C ASN A 188 12.26 -12.66 14.54
N VAL A 189 11.24 -13.18 13.88
CA VAL A 189 10.31 -12.42 13.04
C VAL A 189 8.90 -12.62 13.55
N PHE A 190 8.28 -11.56 14.05
CA PHE A 190 6.89 -11.56 14.48
C PHE A 190 6.01 -10.98 13.38
N ILE A 191 5.01 -11.73 12.95
CA ILE A 191 4.01 -11.28 11.99
C ILE A 191 2.70 -11.10 12.74
N ILE A 192 2.26 -9.85 12.90
CA ILE A 192 1.04 -9.55 13.65
C ILE A 192 -0.15 -9.56 12.70
N LEU A 193 -1.01 -10.57 12.82
CA LEU A 193 -2.18 -10.81 11.99
C LEU A 193 -3.42 -10.11 12.57
N SER A 194 -3.37 -8.79 12.68
CA SER A 194 -4.49 -7.97 13.13
C SER A 194 -4.65 -6.74 12.24
N ASP A 195 -5.90 -6.30 12.06
CA ASP A 195 -6.28 -5.04 11.43
C ASP A 195 -6.84 -4.02 12.45
N ASN A 196 -6.84 -4.38 13.73
CA ASN A 196 -7.28 -3.53 14.81
C ASN A 196 -6.09 -2.76 15.42
N GLU A 197 -6.12 -1.42 15.32
CA GLU A 197 -5.04 -0.56 15.82
C GLU A 197 -4.80 -0.74 17.33
N VAL A 198 -5.85 -1.01 18.12
CA VAL A 198 -5.74 -1.20 19.58
C VAL A 198 -5.01 -2.50 19.91
N ASP A 199 -5.29 -3.59 19.18
CA ASP A 199 -4.59 -4.86 19.38
C ASP A 199 -3.12 -4.73 18.99
N ILE A 200 -2.85 -4.06 17.86
CA ILE A 200 -1.49 -3.82 17.37
C ILE A 200 -0.70 -3.01 18.40
N ASP A 201 -1.25 -1.91 18.92
CA ASP A 201 -0.59 -1.09 19.93
C ASP A 201 -0.25 -1.89 21.19
N ARG A 202 -1.20 -2.68 21.68
CA ARG A 202 -1.01 -3.57 22.85
C ARG A 202 0.07 -4.61 22.63
N ILE A 203 0.09 -5.27 21.46
CA ILE A 203 1.10 -6.29 21.14
C ILE A 203 2.48 -5.65 21.04
N LEU A 204 2.60 -4.50 20.39
CA LEU A 204 3.87 -3.78 20.30
C LEU A 204 4.37 -3.31 21.66
N ALA A 205 3.48 -2.84 22.54
CA ALA A 205 3.81 -2.47 23.91
C ALA A 205 4.27 -3.69 24.73
N ALA A 206 3.59 -4.83 24.57
CA ALA A 206 3.97 -6.09 25.26
C ALA A 206 5.33 -6.62 24.79
N LEU A 207 5.62 -6.60 23.48
CA LEU A 207 6.94 -6.98 22.93
C LEU A 207 8.05 -6.04 23.46
N ALA A 208 7.81 -4.75 23.46
CA ALA A 208 8.76 -3.76 23.97
C ALA A 208 9.00 -3.93 25.49
N SER A 209 7.98 -4.29 26.24
CA SER A 209 8.07 -4.59 27.67
C SER A 209 8.87 -5.87 27.92
N ALA A 210 8.64 -6.92 27.14
CA ALA A 210 9.38 -8.18 27.20
C ALA A 210 10.88 -7.98 26.93
N ASP A 211 11.23 -7.24 25.88
CA ASP A 211 12.61 -6.87 25.54
C ASP A 211 13.30 -6.12 26.70
N THR A 212 12.60 -5.13 27.27
CA THR A 212 13.10 -4.37 28.42
C THR A 212 13.26 -5.25 29.66
N SER A 213 12.33 -6.16 29.92
CA SER A 213 12.38 -7.08 31.07
C SER A 213 13.58 -8.03 30.98
N LEU A 214 13.88 -8.58 29.80
CA LEU A 214 15.04 -9.43 29.59
C LEU A 214 16.35 -8.66 29.79
N THR A 215 16.45 -7.47 29.24
CA THR A 215 17.62 -6.61 29.36
C THR A 215 17.87 -6.20 30.82
N SER A 216 16.82 -5.85 31.58
CA SER A 216 16.94 -5.50 33.01
C SER A 216 17.39 -6.66 33.90
N ARG A 217 17.14 -7.90 33.48
CA ARG A 217 17.63 -9.12 34.14
C ARG A 217 19.05 -9.51 33.71
N GLY A 218 19.76 -8.65 32.98
CA GLY A 218 21.11 -8.92 32.50
C GLY A 218 21.18 -9.94 31.37
N ARG A 219 20.06 -10.28 30.74
CA ARG A 219 19.99 -11.14 29.56
C ARG A 219 20.09 -10.28 28.30
N THR A 220 20.81 -10.75 27.31
CA THR A 220 20.78 -10.14 25.98
C THR A 220 19.49 -10.57 25.31
N ALA A 221 18.58 -9.63 25.04
CA ALA A 221 17.40 -9.93 24.25
C ALA A 221 17.80 -10.29 22.81
N PRO A 222 17.18 -11.31 22.21
CA PRO A 222 17.45 -11.67 20.83
C PRO A 222 17.02 -10.53 19.89
N ARG A 223 17.63 -10.50 18.73
CA ARG A 223 17.17 -9.57 17.68
C ARG A 223 15.79 -10.00 17.20
N PHE A 224 14.92 -9.03 17.00
CA PHE A 224 13.64 -9.28 16.38
C PHE A 224 13.21 -8.13 15.49
N VAL A 225 12.33 -8.43 14.55
CA VAL A 225 11.59 -7.48 13.72
C VAL A 225 10.11 -7.84 13.75
N VAL A 226 9.27 -6.86 13.55
CA VAL A 226 7.82 -7.05 13.46
C VAL A 226 7.37 -6.71 12.06
N LEU A 227 6.63 -7.61 11.41
CA LEU A 227 6.02 -7.37 10.11
C LEU A 227 4.55 -7.00 10.27
N GLY A 228 4.17 -5.88 9.68
CA GLY A 228 2.79 -5.42 9.55
C GLY A 228 2.31 -5.43 8.11
N ASN A 229 1.00 -5.29 7.91
CA ASN A 229 0.40 -5.17 6.59
C ASN A 229 0.59 -3.77 5.98
N THR A 230 0.12 -3.57 4.75
CA THR A 230 0.24 -2.29 4.03
C THR A 230 -0.61 -1.16 4.62
N ARG A 231 -1.52 -1.44 5.54
CA ARG A 231 -2.39 -0.43 6.18
C ARG A 231 -1.73 0.26 7.36
N TRP A 232 -0.70 -0.34 7.96
CA TRP A 232 -0.07 0.17 9.19
C TRP A 232 0.52 1.57 9.04
N ASN A 233 0.95 1.95 7.84
CA ASN A 233 1.46 3.31 7.58
C ASN A 233 0.39 4.41 7.73
N ARG A 234 -0.89 4.05 7.73
CA ARG A 234 -2.04 4.96 7.85
C ARG A 234 -2.62 5.03 9.26
N TYR A 235 -2.18 4.16 10.16
CA TYR A 235 -2.67 4.13 11.53
C TYR A 235 -2.20 5.36 12.30
N ASN A 236 -3.13 6.01 13.00
CA ASN A 236 -2.90 7.24 13.72
C ASN A 236 -2.98 7.08 15.24
N THR A 237 -3.58 6.00 15.73
CA THR A 237 -3.75 5.73 17.17
C THR A 237 -2.60 4.94 17.76
N VAL A 238 -1.83 4.23 16.93
CA VAL A 238 -0.64 3.51 17.37
C VAL A 238 0.52 4.48 17.59
N ASP A 239 1.14 4.43 18.78
CA ASP A 239 2.31 5.25 19.05
C ASP A 239 3.47 4.91 18.09
N ARG A 240 3.86 5.88 17.29
CA ARG A 240 4.97 5.71 16.33
C ARG A 240 6.30 5.35 17.00
N ALA A 241 6.51 5.74 18.25
CA ALA A 241 7.70 5.34 19.00
C ALA A 241 7.75 3.82 19.17
N MET A 242 6.59 3.16 19.28
CA MET A 242 6.51 1.70 19.35
C MET A 242 6.92 1.02 18.05
N PHE A 243 6.68 1.65 16.90
CA PHE A 243 7.16 1.12 15.61
C PHE A 243 8.69 1.08 15.56
N PHE A 244 9.35 2.15 15.98
CA PHE A 244 10.82 2.19 16.02
C PHE A 244 11.39 1.22 17.06
N LYS A 245 10.80 1.20 18.24
CA LYS A 245 11.28 0.34 19.36
C LYS A 245 11.19 -1.14 18.99
N ASN A 246 10.14 -1.55 18.29
CA ASN A 246 9.94 -2.93 17.86
C ASN A 246 10.50 -3.23 16.46
N ARG A 247 11.21 -2.30 15.83
CA ARG A 247 11.75 -2.46 14.46
C ARG A 247 10.67 -2.91 13.49
N VAL A 248 9.53 -2.23 13.51
CA VAL A 248 8.39 -2.57 12.65
C VAL A 248 8.72 -2.31 11.20
N ILE A 249 8.43 -3.29 10.36
CA ILE A 249 8.52 -3.23 8.91
C ILE A 249 7.12 -3.40 8.36
N PHE A 250 6.66 -2.46 7.57
CA PHE A 250 5.42 -2.57 6.81
C PHE A 250 5.68 -2.21 5.36
N PHE A 251 4.80 -2.67 4.50
CA PHE A 251 4.96 -2.52 3.06
C PHE A 251 4.09 -1.38 2.54
N SER A 252 4.56 -0.72 1.51
CA SER A 252 3.79 0.29 0.81
C SER A 252 3.84 0.03 -0.68
N THR A 253 2.69 0.10 -1.34
CA THR A 253 2.59 -0.03 -2.79
C THR A 253 3.31 1.12 -3.50
N TYR A 254 3.24 2.31 -2.91
CA TYR A 254 3.90 3.51 -3.41
C TYR A 254 4.77 4.11 -2.31
N HIS A 255 6.03 4.31 -2.61
CA HIS A 255 6.97 4.95 -1.69
C HIS A 255 7.72 6.07 -2.38
N ALA A 256 7.61 7.28 -1.84
CA ALA A 256 8.43 8.42 -2.23
C ALA A 256 9.57 8.58 -1.21
N LYS A 257 10.81 8.44 -1.67
CA LYS A 257 11.99 8.67 -0.84
C LYS A 257 12.18 10.18 -0.62
N ARG A 258 11.58 10.69 0.46
CA ARG A 258 11.48 12.15 0.73
C ARG A 258 12.81 12.87 0.87
N ASP A 259 13.87 12.16 1.20
CA ASP A 259 15.24 12.70 1.28
C ASP A 259 15.98 12.72 -0.07
N SER A 260 15.38 12.15 -1.13
CA SER A 260 15.96 12.23 -2.47
C SER A 260 15.80 13.62 -3.08
N GLU A 261 16.77 14.05 -3.87
CA GLU A 261 16.76 15.31 -4.59
C GLU A 261 15.53 15.44 -5.51
N THR A 262 15.18 14.35 -6.19
CA THR A 262 14.02 14.32 -7.11
C THR A 262 12.70 14.58 -6.38
N VAL A 263 12.49 13.98 -5.20
CA VAL A 263 11.25 14.17 -4.43
C VAL A 263 11.20 15.58 -3.85
N ARG A 264 12.32 16.09 -3.32
CA ARG A 264 12.38 17.48 -2.82
C ARG A 264 12.08 18.49 -3.92
N ALA A 265 12.68 18.32 -5.11
CA ALA A 265 12.42 19.18 -6.25
C ALA A 265 10.95 19.14 -6.70
N PHE A 266 10.31 17.95 -6.63
CA PHE A 266 8.89 17.81 -6.90
C PHE A 266 8.04 18.52 -5.83
N ASP A 267 8.32 18.30 -4.55
CA ASP A 267 7.59 18.94 -3.43
C ASP A 267 7.69 20.48 -3.52
N ASP A 268 8.89 21.01 -3.79
CA ASP A 268 9.10 22.44 -4.00
C ASP A 268 8.35 22.99 -5.21
N ALA A 269 8.30 22.24 -6.29
CA ALA A 269 7.55 22.63 -7.49
C ALA A 269 6.05 22.61 -7.22
N TYR A 270 5.56 21.57 -6.52
CA TYR A 270 4.15 21.43 -6.16
C TYR A 270 3.66 22.59 -5.29
N ILE A 271 4.38 22.92 -4.20
CA ILE A 271 4.04 24.02 -3.28
C ILE A 271 4.05 25.38 -3.98
N ARG A 272 4.94 25.56 -5.00
CA ARG A 272 5.00 26.82 -5.74
C ARG A 272 3.91 26.97 -6.79
N SER A 273 3.33 25.89 -7.26
CA SER A 273 2.38 25.89 -8.36
C SER A 273 0.91 25.83 -7.90
N PHE A 274 0.68 25.27 -6.72
CA PHE A 274 -0.65 25.01 -6.15
C PHE A 274 -0.72 25.39 -4.67
#